data_f77409292c500153f35b191af19d0563
#
_entry.id   f77409292c500153f35b191af19d0563
#
_cell.length_a   1.000
_cell.length_b   1.000
_cell.length_c   1.000
_cell.angle_alpha   90.00
_cell.angle_beta   90.00
_cell.angle_gamma   90.00
#
_symmetry.space_group_name_H-M   'P 1'
#
loop_
_entity.id
_entity.type
_entity.pdbx_description
1 polymer ?
#
loop_
_entity_poly.entity_id
_entity_poly.type
_entity_poly.pdbx_seq_one_letter_code
_entity_poly.pdbx_strand_id
1 'polypeptide(L)'
;MGIQKESLISKGQVSKCIRKLDYENYEEFKNACIQYLDLISKRKKFLNPHQSFETNVLHFTKDFIQNIQYMINHINLKSIQKLVQDIKQANKVYLYAHGDVRSVCYNIQRELQIYDIQTIICDADFNKDYHFLDNDILIVLSTNGHSFHYNKRVIKRIKESHVDQWLITCNESITLCQKQIIVPLLDEKYSEYIIKYMIDILLLELQN
;
A
#
# COMPACT_ATOMS: atom_id res chain seq x y z
N MET A 1 27.07 -4.12 4.14
CA MET A 1 28.55 -3.92 4.20
C MET A 1 28.97 -2.47 4.53
N GLY A 2 28.05 -1.56 4.86
CA GLY A 2 28.32 -0.12 5.09
C GLY A 2 28.88 0.21 6.47
N ILE A 3 28.20 -0.17 7.54
CA ILE A 3 28.52 0.28 8.91
C ILE A 3 29.87 -0.24 9.43
N GLN A 4 30.32 -1.41 8.98
CA GLN A 4 31.58 -2.02 9.46
C GLN A 4 32.85 -1.37 8.91
N LYS A 5 32.79 -0.75 7.72
CA LYS A 5 33.95 -0.12 7.09
C LYS A 5 34.25 1.28 7.67
N GLU A 6 33.24 1.95 8.21
CA GLU A 6 33.39 3.32 8.70
C GLU A 6 33.63 3.42 10.22
N SER A 7 33.31 2.36 11.02
CA SER A 7 33.25 2.49 12.48
C SER A 7 34.20 1.60 13.26
N LEU A 8 35.09 0.79 12.67
CA LEU A 8 35.97 -0.17 13.36
C LEU A 8 35.23 -1.13 14.34
N ILE A 9 33.91 -1.31 14.19
CA ILE A 9 33.09 -2.08 15.12
C ILE A 9 32.93 -3.51 14.58
N SER A 10 33.09 -4.52 15.44
CA SER A 10 32.93 -5.94 15.07
C SER A 10 31.46 -6.31 14.84
N LYS A 11 31.21 -7.34 14.01
CA LYS A 11 29.85 -7.90 13.80
C LYS A 11 29.15 -8.24 15.12
N GLY A 12 29.88 -8.76 16.09
CA GLY A 12 29.34 -9.13 17.40
C GLY A 12 28.88 -7.92 18.21
N GLN A 13 29.60 -6.80 18.12
CA GLN A 13 29.21 -5.56 18.79
C GLN A 13 27.96 -4.95 18.14
N VAL A 14 27.86 -4.97 16.81
CA VAL A 14 26.65 -4.53 16.08
C VAL A 14 25.44 -5.37 16.50
N SER A 15 25.56 -6.70 16.51
CA SER A 15 24.47 -7.60 16.93
C SER A 15 24.06 -7.39 18.39
N LYS A 16 25.00 -7.15 19.29
CA LYS A 16 24.69 -6.83 20.70
C LYS A 16 23.95 -5.49 20.83
N CYS A 17 24.36 -4.48 20.06
CA CYS A 17 23.70 -3.16 20.04
C CYS A 17 22.25 -3.28 19.56
N ILE A 18 22.03 -3.99 18.47
CA ILE A 18 20.72 -4.20 17.85
C ILE A 18 19.76 -4.91 18.81
N ARG A 19 20.22 -5.96 19.50
CA ARG A 19 19.42 -6.65 20.53
C ARG A 19 19.10 -5.77 21.74
N LYS A 20 20.00 -4.84 22.13
CA LYS A 20 19.71 -3.84 23.18
C LYS A 20 18.67 -2.81 22.77
N LEU A 21 18.42 -2.66 21.47
CA LEU A 21 17.35 -1.83 20.88
C LEU A 21 16.08 -2.65 20.61
N ASP A 22 15.98 -3.85 21.18
CA ASP A 22 14.86 -4.79 21.09
C ASP A 22 14.55 -5.29 19.67
N TYR A 23 15.55 -5.30 18.77
CA TYR A 23 15.43 -5.95 17.44
C TYR A 23 16.08 -7.33 17.45
N GLU A 24 15.44 -8.30 16.82
CA GLU A 24 15.94 -9.68 16.74
C GLU A 24 17.23 -9.79 15.93
N ASN A 25 17.33 -9.01 14.84
CA ASN A 25 18.45 -9.08 13.91
C ASN A 25 18.68 -7.74 13.17
N TYR A 26 19.79 -7.68 12.41
CA TYR A 26 20.18 -6.48 11.65
C TYR A 26 19.17 -6.11 10.55
N GLU A 27 18.55 -7.08 9.93
CA GLU A 27 17.57 -6.85 8.86
C GLU A 27 16.33 -6.14 9.40
N GLU A 28 15.81 -6.59 10.53
CA GLU A 28 14.68 -5.97 11.22
C GLU A 28 15.00 -4.53 11.63
N PHE A 29 16.14 -4.31 12.26
CA PHE A 29 16.61 -2.97 12.61
C PHE A 29 16.74 -2.05 11.39
N LYS A 30 17.34 -2.56 10.31
CA LYS A 30 17.49 -1.81 9.06
C LYS A 30 16.14 -1.43 8.47
N ASN A 31 15.19 -2.37 8.47
CA ASN A 31 13.84 -2.12 7.95
C ASN A 31 13.11 -1.07 8.79
N ALA A 32 13.22 -1.12 10.13
CA ALA A 32 12.68 -0.10 11.02
C ALA A 32 13.29 1.28 10.75
N CYS A 33 14.61 1.37 10.54
CA CYS A 33 15.28 2.62 10.17
C CYS A 33 14.79 3.17 8.82
N ILE A 34 14.60 2.32 7.82
CA ILE A 34 14.09 2.72 6.50
C ILE A 34 12.66 3.23 6.63
N GLN A 35 11.80 2.51 7.36
CA GLN A 35 10.42 2.94 7.61
C GLN A 35 10.37 4.29 8.34
N TYR A 36 11.25 4.49 9.33
CA TYR A 36 11.33 5.75 10.05
C TYR A 36 11.79 6.91 9.16
N LEU A 37 12.80 6.69 8.31
CA LEU A 37 13.26 7.69 7.34
C LEU A 37 12.19 8.03 6.31
N ASP A 38 11.44 7.04 5.83
CA ASP A 38 10.32 7.24 4.91
C ASP A 38 9.22 8.05 5.58
N LEU A 39 8.87 7.73 6.82
CA LEU A 39 7.88 8.47 7.60
C LEU A 39 8.29 9.95 7.79
N ILE A 40 9.56 10.21 8.14
CA ILE A 40 10.07 11.58 8.30
C ILE A 40 10.08 12.31 6.95
N SER A 41 10.46 11.64 5.88
CA SER A 41 10.48 12.24 4.55
C SER A 41 9.07 12.63 4.10
N LYS A 42 8.07 11.80 4.37
CA LYS A 42 6.65 12.09 4.10
C LYS A 42 6.16 13.30 4.90
N ARG A 43 6.46 13.36 6.20
CA ARG A 43 6.05 14.51 7.04
C ARG A 43 6.61 15.83 6.57
N LYS A 44 7.83 15.85 6.03
CA LYS A 44 8.48 17.08 5.53
C LYS A 44 7.97 17.53 4.15
N LYS A 45 7.27 16.69 3.41
CA LYS A 45 6.89 16.95 2.01
C LYS A 45 5.78 18.00 1.84
N PHE A 46 4.94 18.21 2.83
CA PHE A 46 3.75 19.08 2.71
C PHE A 46 3.91 20.45 3.35
N LEU A 47 4.90 20.63 4.22
CA LEU A 47 5.07 21.88 4.95
C LEU A 47 6.37 22.57 4.53
N ASN A 48 6.25 23.79 4.04
CA ASN A 48 7.38 24.67 3.90
C ASN A 48 7.48 25.51 5.19
N PRO A 49 8.55 25.31 6.02
CA PRO A 49 8.68 26.01 7.30
C PRO A 49 8.87 27.53 7.16
N HIS A 50 9.16 28.02 5.95
CA HIS A 50 9.31 29.44 5.64
C HIS A 50 8.02 30.12 5.17
N GLN A 51 6.90 29.39 5.14
CA GLN A 51 5.60 29.91 4.72
C GLN A 51 4.60 29.84 5.87
N SER A 52 3.57 30.70 5.81
CA SER A 52 2.45 30.64 6.76
C SER A 52 1.68 29.33 6.60
N PHE A 53 0.97 28.93 7.65
CA PHE A 53 0.09 27.76 7.61
C PHE A 53 -0.97 27.86 6.50
N GLU A 54 -1.59 29.03 6.35
CA GLU A 54 -2.56 29.29 5.30
C GLU A 54 -1.98 29.09 3.90
N THR A 55 -0.79 29.61 3.65
CA THR A 55 -0.08 29.44 2.37
C THR A 55 0.20 27.95 2.11
N ASN A 56 0.64 27.22 3.13
CA ASN A 56 0.89 25.78 3.01
C ASN A 56 -0.40 25.00 2.70
N VAL A 57 -1.53 25.35 3.35
CA VAL A 57 -2.84 24.74 3.07
C VAL A 57 -3.29 25.01 1.64
N LEU A 58 -3.15 26.23 1.17
CA LEU A 58 -3.51 26.58 -0.21
C LEU A 58 -2.66 25.83 -1.25
N HIS A 59 -1.35 25.72 -1.03
CA HIS A 59 -0.46 24.96 -1.91
C HIS A 59 -0.83 23.47 -1.90
N PHE A 60 -0.99 22.88 -0.72
CA PHE A 60 -1.42 21.49 -0.59
C PHE A 60 -2.72 21.22 -1.35
N THR A 61 -3.74 22.07 -1.14
CA THR A 61 -5.06 21.92 -1.77
C THR A 61 -4.95 22.01 -3.29
N LYS A 62 -4.21 23.01 -3.80
CA LYS A 62 -4.02 23.19 -5.24
C LYS A 62 -3.34 21.98 -5.87
N ASP A 63 -2.23 21.55 -5.30
CA ASP A 63 -1.47 20.39 -5.80
C ASP A 63 -2.31 19.11 -5.73
N PHE A 64 -3.08 18.94 -4.66
CA PHE A 64 -3.96 17.77 -4.49
C PHE A 64 -5.04 17.74 -5.58
N ILE A 65 -5.72 18.86 -5.85
CA ILE A 65 -6.70 18.96 -6.92
C ILE A 65 -6.07 18.63 -8.29
N GLN A 66 -4.86 19.11 -8.57
CA GLN A 66 -4.16 18.80 -9.81
C GLN A 66 -3.85 17.30 -9.93
N ASN A 67 -3.45 16.65 -8.84
CA ASN A 67 -3.22 15.20 -8.84
C ASN A 67 -4.51 14.41 -9.08
N ILE A 68 -5.65 14.83 -8.48
CA ILE A 68 -6.97 14.22 -8.74
C ILE A 68 -7.33 14.35 -10.22
N GLN A 69 -7.24 15.56 -10.78
CA GLN A 69 -7.57 15.80 -12.19
C GLN A 69 -6.69 14.96 -13.12
N TYR A 70 -5.40 14.89 -12.83
CA TYR A 70 -4.48 14.06 -13.59
C TYR A 70 -4.88 12.57 -13.51
N MET A 71 -5.13 12.06 -12.32
CA MET A 71 -5.55 10.68 -12.10
C MET A 71 -6.82 10.35 -12.89
N ILE A 72 -7.87 11.17 -12.80
CA ILE A 72 -9.16 10.94 -13.49
C ILE A 72 -8.97 10.91 -15.02
N ASN A 73 -8.12 11.78 -15.56
CA ASN A 73 -7.90 11.87 -17.00
C ASN A 73 -7.07 10.71 -17.57
N HIS A 74 -6.33 9.97 -16.74
CA HIS A 74 -5.41 8.94 -17.20
C HIS A 74 -5.70 7.54 -16.64
N ILE A 75 -6.59 7.40 -15.65
CA ILE A 75 -6.94 6.11 -15.09
C ILE A 75 -7.78 5.28 -16.06
N ASN A 76 -7.56 3.98 -16.07
CA ASN A 76 -8.38 3.06 -16.85
C ASN A 76 -9.68 2.71 -16.10
N LEU A 77 -10.75 3.46 -16.33
CA LEU A 77 -12.07 3.23 -15.72
C LEU A 77 -12.63 1.83 -16.02
N LYS A 78 -12.34 1.24 -17.20
CA LYS A 78 -12.79 -0.12 -17.52
C LYS A 78 -12.17 -1.16 -16.57
N SER A 79 -10.93 -0.95 -16.14
CA SER A 79 -10.31 -1.84 -15.13
C SER A 79 -10.99 -1.72 -13.77
N ILE A 80 -11.45 -0.52 -13.38
CA ILE A 80 -12.22 -0.32 -12.14
C ILE A 80 -13.55 -1.06 -12.25
N GLN A 81 -14.30 -0.87 -13.36
CA GLN A 81 -15.57 -1.56 -13.61
C GLN A 81 -15.40 -3.09 -13.60
N LYS A 82 -14.31 -3.59 -14.20
CA LYS A 82 -14.02 -5.02 -14.19
C LYS A 82 -13.74 -5.54 -12.76
N LEU A 83 -12.97 -4.80 -11.95
CA LEU A 83 -12.76 -5.18 -10.56
C LEU A 83 -14.08 -5.19 -9.77
N VAL A 84 -14.95 -4.19 -9.96
CA VAL A 84 -16.28 -4.16 -9.32
C VAL A 84 -17.12 -5.38 -9.73
N GLN A 85 -17.11 -5.77 -11.00
CA GLN A 85 -17.80 -6.99 -11.44
C GLN A 85 -17.23 -8.24 -10.76
N ASP A 86 -15.90 -8.36 -10.69
CA ASP A 86 -15.25 -9.49 -10.03
C ASP A 86 -15.59 -9.51 -8.51
N ILE A 87 -15.65 -8.34 -7.85
CA ILE A 87 -16.10 -8.21 -6.46
C ILE A 87 -17.54 -8.70 -6.27
N LYS A 88 -18.48 -8.26 -7.15
CA LYS A 88 -19.89 -8.65 -7.09
C LYS A 88 -20.12 -10.15 -7.31
N GLN A 89 -19.21 -10.81 -8.02
CA GLN A 89 -19.27 -12.25 -8.31
C GLN A 89 -18.49 -13.11 -7.32
N ALA A 90 -17.65 -12.48 -6.48
CA ALA A 90 -16.80 -13.19 -5.54
C ALA A 90 -17.60 -13.81 -4.39
N ASN A 91 -17.21 -15.01 -3.95
CA ASN A 91 -17.71 -15.59 -2.72
C ASN A 91 -17.18 -14.84 -1.50
N LYS A 92 -15.88 -14.49 -1.54
CA LYS A 92 -15.22 -13.69 -0.51
C LYS A 92 -14.19 -12.77 -1.14
N VAL A 93 -14.03 -11.60 -0.53
CA VAL A 93 -13.00 -10.64 -0.89
C VAL A 93 -11.94 -10.62 0.21
N TYR A 94 -10.72 -10.97 -0.15
CA TYR A 94 -9.56 -10.82 0.72
C TYR A 94 -8.84 -9.52 0.40
N LEU A 95 -8.53 -8.73 1.43
CA LEU A 95 -7.84 -7.46 1.28
C LEU A 95 -6.46 -7.54 1.93
N TYR A 96 -5.44 -7.25 1.18
CA TYR A 96 -4.08 -7.13 1.72
C TYR A 96 -3.50 -5.75 1.43
N ALA A 97 -2.96 -5.12 2.45
CA ALA A 97 -2.19 -3.89 2.35
C ALA A 97 -1.17 -3.82 3.47
N HIS A 98 -0.08 -3.12 3.23
CA HIS A 98 0.94 -2.82 4.23
C HIS A 98 1.19 -1.31 4.31
N GLY A 99 1.51 -0.82 5.52
CA GLY A 99 1.79 0.60 5.75
C GLY A 99 0.55 1.48 5.70
N ASP A 100 0.71 2.68 5.16
CA ASP A 100 -0.29 3.76 5.24
C ASP A 100 -1.63 3.41 4.57
N VAL A 101 -1.59 2.65 3.46
CA VAL A 101 -2.82 2.24 2.74
C VAL A 101 -3.59 1.12 3.42
N ARG A 102 -3.06 0.53 4.50
CA ARG A 102 -3.79 -0.51 5.24
C ARG A 102 -5.11 0.00 5.82
N SER A 103 -5.16 1.28 6.21
CA SER A 103 -6.39 1.92 6.69
C SER A 103 -7.52 1.89 5.65
N VAL A 104 -7.19 1.88 4.37
CA VAL A 104 -8.17 1.82 3.26
C VAL A 104 -8.91 0.48 3.24
N CYS A 105 -8.25 -0.62 3.63
CA CYS A 105 -8.90 -1.93 3.71
C CYS A 105 -10.11 -1.93 4.64
N TYR A 106 -10.06 -1.20 5.73
CA TYR A 106 -11.20 -1.12 6.67
C TYR A 106 -12.39 -0.37 6.06
N ASN A 107 -12.12 0.67 5.26
CA ASN A 107 -13.18 1.38 4.53
C ASN A 107 -13.82 0.47 3.49
N ILE A 108 -13.02 -0.22 2.69
CA ILE A 108 -13.51 -1.19 1.70
C ILE A 108 -14.34 -2.27 2.39
N GLN A 109 -13.84 -2.87 3.47
CA GLN A 109 -14.56 -3.93 4.21
C GLN A 109 -15.92 -3.44 4.67
N ARG A 110 -15.99 -2.25 5.31
CA ARG A 110 -17.24 -1.67 5.79
C ARG A 110 -18.26 -1.48 4.66
N GLU A 111 -17.83 -0.91 3.54
CA GLU A 111 -18.71 -0.65 2.41
C GLU A 111 -19.19 -1.97 1.75
N LEU A 112 -18.29 -2.95 1.58
CA LEU A 112 -18.67 -4.26 1.02
C LEU A 112 -19.66 -5.02 1.91
N GLN A 113 -19.57 -4.85 3.24
CA GLN A 113 -20.52 -5.44 4.18
C GLN A 113 -21.96 -4.91 3.99
N ILE A 114 -22.14 -3.67 3.53
CA ILE A 114 -23.46 -3.10 3.21
C ILE A 114 -24.13 -3.88 2.07
N TYR A 115 -23.36 -4.50 1.21
CA TYR A 115 -23.81 -5.31 0.07
C TYR A 115 -23.76 -6.82 0.36
N ASP A 116 -23.67 -7.22 1.63
CA ASP A 116 -23.56 -8.63 2.06
C ASP A 116 -22.34 -9.37 1.46
N ILE A 117 -21.32 -8.64 1.01
CA ILE A 117 -20.09 -9.22 0.46
C ILE A 117 -19.13 -9.54 1.62
N GLN A 118 -18.87 -10.84 1.82
CA GLN A 118 -17.96 -11.28 2.86
C GLN A 118 -16.54 -10.82 2.60
N THR A 119 -15.96 -10.03 3.52
CA THR A 119 -14.65 -9.41 3.34
C THR A 119 -13.71 -9.72 4.49
N ILE A 120 -12.49 -10.15 4.19
CA ILE A 120 -11.45 -10.52 5.16
C ILE A 120 -10.22 -9.63 4.92
N ILE A 121 -9.79 -8.89 5.96
CA ILE A 121 -8.51 -8.17 5.91
C ILE A 121 -7.40 -9.12 6.36
N CYS A 122 -6.47 -9.40 5.45
CA CYS A 122 -5.31 -10.24 5.73
C CYS A 122 -4.37 -9.57 6.75
N ASP A 123 -3.69 -10.37 7.58
CA ASP A 123 -2.68 -9.83 8.50
C ASP A 123 -1.48 -9.21 7.74
N ALA A 124 -0.77 -8.30 8.41
CA ALA A 124 0.28 -7.50 7.78
C ALA A 124 1.43 -8.34 7.20
N ASP A 125 1.74 -9.46 7.84
CA ASP A 125 2.81 -10.37 7.43
C ASP A 125 2.31 -11.51 6.55
N PHE A 126 1.00 -11.54 6.27
CA PHE A 126 0.36 -12.62 5.52
C PHE A 126 0.70 -14.01 6.10
N ASN A 127 0.74 -14.12 7.44
CA ASN A 127 1.22 -15.31 8.14
C ASN A 127 0.14 -16.36 8.38
N LYS A 128 -1.13 -15.96 8.43
CA LYS A 128 -2.24 -16.88 8.59
C LYS A 128 -2.39 -17.78 7.36
N ASP A 129 -2.83 -18.99 7.57
CA ASP A 129 -3.21 -19.86 6.47
C ASP A 129 -4.62 -19.47 6.03
N TYR A 130 -4.69 -18.74 4.92
CA TYR A 130 -5.93 -18.37 4.28
C TYR A 130 -6.36 -19.50 3.34
N HIS A 131 -7.53 -20.08 3.62
CA HIS A 131 -8.12 -21.10 2.75
C HIS A 131 -8.95 -20.40 1.69
N PHE A 132 -8.33 -20.14 0.54
CA PHE A 132 -9.00 -19.58 -0.62
C PHE A 132 -9.82 -20.67 -1.31
N LEU A 133 -11.06 -20.34 -1.66
CA LEU A 133 -11.97 -21.18 -2.40
C LEU A 133 -12.12 -20.67 -3.83
N ASP A 134 -12.73 -21.50 -4.70
CA ASP A 134 -13.11 -21.08 -6.04
C ASP A 134 -14.01 -19.84 -5.96
N ASN A 135 -13.79 -18.88 -6.85
CA ASN A 135 -14.45 -17.57 -6.90
C ASN A 135 -14.16 -16.63 -5.72
N ASP A 136 -13.17 -16.93 -4.87
CA ASP A 136 -12.63 -15.90 -3.98
C ASP A 136 -11.71 -14.96 -4.77
N ILE A 137 -11.56 -13.71 -4.29
CA ILE A 137 -10.60 -12.76 -4.87
C ILE A 137 -9.69 -12.17 -3.80
N LEU A 138 -8.45 -11.88 -4.18
CA LEU A 138 -7.48 -11.17 -3.35
C LEU A 138 -7.16 -9.82 -3.97
N ILE A 139 -7.45 -8.74 -3.26
CA ILE A 139 -7.10 -7.37 -3.65
C ILE A 139 -5.90 -6.91 -2.83
N VAL A 140 -4.83 -6.63 -3.51
CA VAL A 140 -3.57 -6.14 -2.94
C VAL A 140 -3.46 -4.65 -3.19
N LEU A 141 -3.34 -3.84 -2.12
CA LEU A 141 -3.14 -2.40 -2.22
C LEU A 141 -1.70 -2.03 -1.83
N SER A 142 -1.05 -1.27 -2.68
CA SER A 142 0.31 -0.78 -2.42
C SER A 142 0.55 0.54 -3.14
N THR A 143 0.98 1.58 -2.44
CA THR A 143 1.34 2.85 -3.10
C THR A 143 2.49 2.65 -4.08
N ASN A 144 3.70 2.44 -3.57
CA ASN A 144 4.94 2.44 -4.35
C ASN A 144 5.66 1.09 -4.34
N GLY A 145 5.09 0.05 -3.69
CA GLY A 145 5.67 -1.28 -3.63
C GLY A 145 6.87 -1.44 -2.69
N HIS A 146 7.21 -0.42 -1.91
CA HIS A 146 8.39 -0.46 -1.03
C HIS A 146 8.35 -1.64 -0.06
N SER A 147 7.18 -1.98 0.49
CA SER A 147 7.03 -3.12 1.38
C SER A 147 7.37 -4.46 0.72
N PHE A 148 7.18 -4.59 -0.59
CA PHE A 148 7.48 -5.82 -1.32
C PHE A 148 8.97 -6.06 -1.48
N HIS A 149 9.80 -5.01 -1.51
CA HIS A 149 11.26 -5.18 -1.57
C HIS A 149 11.82 -5.86 -0.31
N TYR A 150 11.16 -5.67 0.83
CA TYR A 150 11.64 -6.17 2.12
C TYR A 150 10.95 -7.47 2.55
N ASN A 151 9.74 -7.74 2.07
CA ASN A 151 8.96 -8.89 2.51
C ASN A 151 8.76 -9.93 1.38
N LYS A 152 9.85 -10.60 0.99
CA LYS A 152 9.83 -11.67 -0.03
C LYS A 152 8.87 -12.81 0.31
N ARG A 153 8.64 -13.07 1.61
CA ARG A 153 7.73 -14.11 2.09
C ARG A 153 6.28 -13.76 1.71
N VAL A 154 5.86 -12.53 1.90
CA VAL A 154 4.52 -12.06 1.51
C VAL A 154 4.33 -12.20 0.00
N ILE A 155 5.29 -11.76 -0.80
CA ILE A 155 5.24 -11.92 -2.26
C ILE A 155 5.06 -13.39 -2.65
N LYS A 156 5.85 -14.28 -2.05
CA LYS A 156 5.76 -15.71 -2.32
C LYS A 156 4.36 -16.24 -2.01
N ARG A 157 3.82 -15.94 -0.84
CA ARG A 157 2.49 -16.40 -0.41
C ARG A 157 1.36 -15.84 -1.26
N ILE A 158 1.43 -14.56 -1.67
CA ILE A 158 0.46 -13.98 -2.60
C ILE A 158 0.49 -14.76 -3.92
N LYS A 159 1.68 -14.98 -4.50
CA LYS A 159 1.82 -15.72 -5.76
C LYS A 159 1.35 -17.18 -5.67
N GLU A 160 1.52 -17.82 -4.52
CA GLU A 160 1.14 -19.21 -4.28
C GLU A 160 -0.33 -19.37 -3.86
N SER A 161 -1.09 -18.27 -3.68
CA SER A 161 -2.45 -18.35 -3.18
C SER A 161 -3.46 -18.94 -4.18
N HIS A 162 -3.10 -19.05 -5.47
CA HIS A 162 -3.94 -19.59 -6.55
C HIS A 162 -5.36 -18.97 -6.67
N VAL A 163 -5.61 -17.88 -5.95
CA VAL A 163 -6.85 -17.10 -6.01
C VAL A 163 -6.77 -16.09 -7.13
N ASP A 164 -7.90 -15.63 -7.63
CA ASP A 164 -7.93 -14.50 -8.56
C ASP A 164 -7.42 -13.21 -7.88
N GLN A 165 -6.44 -12.55 -8.49
CA GLN A 165 -5.66 -11.51 -7.81
C GLN A 165 -5.71 -10.20 -8.56
N TRP A 166 -5.96 -9.12 -7.83
CA TRP A 166 -5.87 -7.75 -8.28
C TRP A 166 -4.81 -6.97 -7.50
N LEU A 167 -4.02 -6.17 -8.20
CA LEU A 167 -3.12 -5.18 -7.61
C LEU A 167 -3.63 -3.78 -7.90
N ILE A 168 -3.74 -2.95 -6.87
CA ILE A 168 -4.00 -1.51 -6.99
C ILE A 168 -2.74 -0.78 -6.51
N THR A 169 -2.09 -0.05 -7.40
CA THR A 169 -0.80 0.58 -7.11
C THR A 169 -0.58 1.86 -7.93
N CYS A 170 0.26 2.76 -7.40
CA CYS A 170 0.75 3.92 -8.15
C CYS A 170 2.05 3.62 -8.92
N ASN A 171 2.64 2.44 -8.75
CA ASN A 171 3.90 2.05 -9.38
C ASN A 171 3.67 0.97 -10.44
N GLU A 172 3.75 1.34 -11.71
CA GLU A 172 3.59 0.46 -12.87
C GLU A 172 4.66 -0.64 -13.00
N SER A 173 5.80 -0.46 -12.32
CA SER A 173 6.88 -1.45 -12.34
C SER A 173 6.59 -2.69 -11.50
N ILE A 174 5.53 -2.70 -10.69
CA ILE A 174 5.16 -3.84 -9.86
C ILE A 174 4.32 -4.82 -10.68
N THR A 175 4.84 -6.02 -10.89
CA THR A 175 4.18 -7.11 -11.63
C THR A 175 3.82 -8.27 -10.70
N LEU A 176 3.19 -7.97 -9.56
CA LEU A 176 2.85 -8.98 -8.56
C LEU A 176 1.64 -9.82 -8.96
N CYS A 177 0.60 -9.20 -9.50
CA CYS A 177 -0.66 -9.81 -9.89
C CYS A 177 -0.87 -9.69 -11.41
N GLN A 178 -1.66 -10.61 -11.99
CA GLN A 178 -1.98 -10.56 -13.42
C GLN A 178 -2.94 -9.42 -13.76
N LYS A 179 -3.91 -9.16 -12.89
CA LYS A 179 -4.86 -8.06 -13.02
C LYS A 179 -4.38 -6.89 -12.17
N GLN A 180 -4.41 -5.68 -12.74
CA GLN A 180 -3.96 -4.51 -12.00
C GLN A 180 -4.69 -3.23 -12.40
N ILE A 181 -4.80 -2.33 -11.44
CA ILE A 181 -5.19 -0.93 -11.62
C ILE A 181 -3.97 -0.09 -11.29
N ILE A 182 -3.37 0.52 -12.30
CA ILE A 182 -2.34 1.53 -12.09
C ILE A 182 -3.02 2.86 -11.85
N VAL A 183 -2.72 3.48 -10.72
CA VAL A 183 -3.27 4.77 -10.30
C VAL A 183 -2.28 5.87 -10.69
N PRO A 184 -2.57 6.66 -11.74
CA PRO A 184 -1.63 7.67 -12.25
C PRO A 184 -1.41 8.79 -11.25
N LEU A 185 -0.18 9.31 -11.15
CA LEU A 185 0.21 10.40 -10.26
C LEU A 185 1.06 11.43 -10.97
N LEU A 186 0.90 12.71 -10.60
CA LEU A 186 1.84 13.78 -10.93
C LEU A 186 3.00 13.83 -9.91
N ASP A 187 2.69 13.61 -8.63
CA ASP A 187 3.65 13.71 -7.53
C ASP A 187 3.40 12.59 -6.51
N GLU A 188 4.42 11.76 -6.30
CA GLU A 188 4.37 10.60 -5.41
C GLU A 188 3.99 10.92 -3.96
N LYS A 189 4.25 12.15 -3.49
CA LYS A 189 3.86 12.56 -2.14
C LYS A 189 2.36 12.46 -1.88
N TYR A 190 1.53 12.50 -2.95
CA TYR A 190 0.07 12.37 -2.87
C TYR A 190 -0.45 10.95 -3.06
N SER A 191 0.43 9.95 -3.24
CA SER A 191 0.05 8.58 -3.59
C SER A 191 -1.00 7.97 -2.65
N GLU A 192 -0.87 8.18 -1.35
CA GLU A 192 -1.82 7.67 -0.36
C GLU A 192 -3.21 8.31 -0.52
N TYR A 193 -3.26 9.62 -0.72
CA TYR A 193 -4.51 10.35 -0.89
C TYR A 193 -5.22 9.99 -2.19
N ILE A 194 -4.45 9.83 -3.26
CA ILE A 194 -5.01 9.51 -4.58
C ILE A 194 -5.49 8.07 -4.65
N ILE A 195 -4.79 7.12 -4.02
CA ILE A 195 -5.33 5.74 -3.89
C ILE A 195 -6.64 5.73 -3.10
N LYS A 196 -6.72 6.46 -1.98
CA LYS A 196 -7.97 6.56 -1.21
C LYS A 196 -9.11 7.10 -2.07
N TYR A 197 -8.86 8.18 -2.79
CA TYR A 197 -9.87 8.78 -3.68
C TYR A 197 -10.27 7.83 -4.82
N MET A 198 -9.32 7.08 -5.40
CA MET A 198 -9.62 6.06 -6.42
C MET A 198 -10.50 4.93 -5.84
N ILE A 199 -10.26 4.53 -4.60
CA ILE A 199 -11.12 3.54 -3.92
C ILE A 199 -12.52 4.09 -3.72
N ASP A 200 -12.69 5.38 -3.38
CA ASP A 200 -14.01 5.99 -3.28
C ASP A 200 -14.74 5.96 -4.63
N ILE A 201 -14.05 6.15 -5.76
CA ILE A 201 -14.62 5.99 -7.12
C ILE A 201 -15.04 4.53 -7.36
N LEU A 202 -14.20 3.56 -6.95
CA LEU A 202 -14.55 2.14 -7.06
C LEU A 202 -15.81 1.81 -6.25
N LEU A 203 -15.93 2.34 -5.04
CA LEU A 203 -17.09 2.14 -4.17
C LEU A 203 -18.34 2.83 -4.72
N LEU A 204 -18.21 3.97 -5.41
CA LEU A 204 -19.34 4.58 -6.14
C LEU A 204 -19.83 3.67 -7.28
N GLU A 205 -18.94 3.06 -8.06
CA GLU A 205 -19.31 2.12 -9.12
C GLU A 205 -19.96 0.84 -8.55
N LEU A 206 -19.65 0.47 -7.33
CA LEU A 206 -20.28 -0.68 -6.66
C LEU A 206 -21.78 -0.45 -6.42
N GLN A 207 -22.21 0.82 -6.30
CA GLN A 207 -23.61 1.20 -6.06
C GLN A 207 -24.49 1.07 -7.31
N ASN A 208 -23.87 1.02 -8.49
CA ASN A 208 -24.56 0.82 -9.78
C ASN A 208 -24.76 -0.68 -10.07
#